data_3c157c200ffdcb4e1508ba012cb916ef
#
_entry.id   3c157c200ffdcb4e1508ba012cb916ef
#
_cell.length_a   1.000
_cell.length_b   1.000
_cell.length_c   1.000
_cell.angle_alpha   90.00
_cell.angle_beta   90.00
_cell.angle_gamma   90.00
#
_symmetry.space_group_name_H-M   'P 1'
#
loop_
_entity.id
_entity.type
_entity.pdbx_description
1 polymer ?
#
loop_
_entity_poly.entity_id
_entity_poly.type
_entity_poly.pdbx_seq_one_letter_code
_entity_poly.pdbx_strand_id
1 'polypeptide(L)'
;MKKGKKNPLGKSFGYAFEGIWTGIRKERNMRIHCLAVILVTAAGTFFGLTAAEWCICLLLFGMVISLELVNTAVEAVVDLVTEERKPLAKIAKDTAAGAVLFTAVMAVIIGCIIFIPHLLELADWIRNKI
;
A
#
# COMPACT_ATOMS: atom_id res chain seq x y z
N MET A 1 5.01 37.62 4.10
CA MET A 1 5.08 36.27 3.51
C MET A 1 6.17 36.24 2.45
N LYS A 2 7.30 35.59 2.71
CA LYS A 2 8.32 35.37 1.65
C LYS A 2 7.73 34.41 0.62
N LYS A 3 7.56 34.86 -0.64
CA LYS A 3 7.24 33.99 -1.78
C LYS A 3 8.31 32.89 -1.84
N GLY A 4 7.94 31.67 -1.48
CA GLY A 4 8.85 30.52 -1.56
C GLY A 4 9.30 30.34 -3.00
N LYS A 5 10.63 30.31 -3.20
CA LYS A 5 11.26 29.98 -4.48
C LYS A 5 10.73 28.62 -4.90
N LYS A 6 9.98 28.54 -6.02
CA LYS A 6 9.50 27.24 -6.54
C LYS A 6 10.69 26.35 -6.80
N ASN A 7 10.74 25.21 -6.12
CA ASN A 7 11.79 24.23 -6.36
C ASN A 7 11.71 23.74 -7.82
N PRO A 8 12.83 23.54 -8.51
CA PRO A 8 12.84 22.89 -9.82
C PRO A 8 12.15 21.51 -9.72
N LEU A 9 11.41 21.13 -10.75
CA LEU A 9 10.65 19.84 -10.79
C LEU A 9 11.51 18.65 -10.38
N GLY A 10 12.77 18.57 -10.82
CA GLY A 10 13.67 17.48 -10.44
C GLY A 10 13.92 17.36 -8.94
N LYS A 11 14.01 18.50 -8.22
CA LYS A 11 14.12 18.46 -6.74
C LYS A 11 12.83 17.98 -6.08
N SER A 12 11.67 18.32 -6.63
CA SER A 12 10.38 17.87 -6.12
C SER A 12 10.23 16.35 -6.23
N PHE A 13 10.66 15.76 -7.34
CA PHE A 13 10.72 14.30 -7.49
C PHE A 13 11.70 13.67 -6.49
N GLY A 14 12.88 14.27 -6.29
CA GLY A 14 13.85 13.81 -5.30
C GLY A 14 13.24 13.71 -3.90
N TYR A 15 12.56 14.75 -3.44
CA TYR A 15 11.89 14.74 -2.12
C TYR A 15 10.77 13.70 -2.05
N ALA A 16 10.02 13.48 -3.14
CA ALA A 16 9.00 12.45 -3.16
C ALA A 16 9.61 11.03 -3.01
N PHE A 17 10.70 10.74 -3.71
CA PHE A 17 11.42 9.48 -3.56
C PHE A 17 12.03 9.29 -2.17
N GLU A 18 12.58 10.34 -1.57
CA GLU A 18 13.08 10.31 -0.19
C GLU A 18 11.95 10.00 0.81
N GLY A 19 10.74 10.57 0.60
CA GLY A 19 9.56 10.27 1.41
C GLY A 19 9.15 8.81 1.31
N ILE A 20 9.05 8.27 0.09
CA ILE A 20 8.75 6.85 -0.14
C ILE A 20 9.79 5.94 0.53
N TRP A 21 11.07 6.24 0.34
CA TRP A 21 12.16 5.48 0.95
C TRP A 21 12.12 5.51 2.48
N THR A 22 11.79 6.67 3.05
CA THR A 22 11.63 6.84 4.49
C THR A 22 10.51 5.96 5.03
N GLY A 23 9.34 5.92 4.35
CA GLY A 23 8.23 5.03 4.69
C GLY A 23 8.65 3.56 4.67
N ILE A 24 9.33 3.11 3.62
CA ILE A 24 9.80 1.71 3.51
C ILE A 24 10.79 1.36 4.64
N ARG A 25 11.70 2.26 4.98
CA ARG A 25 12.71 1.99 6.01
C ARG A 25 12.15 2.01 7.43
N LYS A 26 11.27 2.95 7.73
CA LYS A 26 10.78 3.17 9.10
C LYS A 26 9.58 2.30 9.45
N GLU A 27 8.66 2.11 8.49
CA GLU A 27 7.39 1.47 8.77
C GLU A 27 7.42 -0.04 8.50
N ARG A 28 7.09 -0.83 9.53
CA ARG A 28 6.97 -2.29 9.39
C ARG A 28 5.83 -2.66 8.42
N ASN A 29 4.70 -1.98 8.53
CA ASN A 29 3.53 -2.25 7.70
C ASN A 29 3.81 -1.97 6.23
N MET A 30 4.51 -0.88 5.91
CA MET A 30 4.95 -0.57 4.56
C MET A 30 5.75 -1.74 3.94
N ARG A 31 6.67 -2.34 4.70
CA ARG A 31 7.46 -3.49 4.21
C ARG A 31 6.59 -4.72 3.96
N ILE A 32 5.58 -4.96 4.80
CA ILE A 32 4.61 -6.04 4.62
C ILE A 32 3.81 -5.81 3.33
N HIS A 33 3.33 -4.58 3.09
CA HIS A 33 2.59 -4.23 1.89
C HIS A 33 3.46 -4.34 0.63
N CYS A 34 4.71 -3.89 0.67
CA CYS A 34 5.65 -4.08 -0.44
C CYS A 34 5.90 -5.56 -0.75
N LEU A 35 6.05 -6.40 0.28
CA LEU A 35 6.18 -7.85 0.08
C LEU A 35 4.91 -8.44 -0.55
N ALA A 36 3.72 -8.03 -0.08
CA ALA A 36 2.46 -8.47 -0.66
C ALA A 36 2.35 -8.08 -2.16
N VAL A 37 2.77 -6.87 -2.53
CA VAL A 37 2.82 -6.43 -3.94
C VAL A 37 3.71 -7.34 -4.77
N ILE A 38 4.90 -7.70 -4.27
CA ILE A 38 5.82 -8.61 -4.96
C ILE A 38 5.19 -10.00 -5.14
N LEU A 39 4.60 -10.56 -4.08
CA LEU A 39 3.98 -11.90 -4.11
C LEU A 39 2.78 -11.94 -5.06
N VAL A 40 1.89 -10.94 -5.01
CA VAL A 40 0.73 -10.84 -5.90
C VAL A 40 1.17 -10.64 -7.36
N THR A 41 2.22 -9.84 -7.60
CA THR A 41 2.77 -9.66 -8.94
C THR A 41 3.34 -10.97 -9.49
N ALA A 42 4.07 -11.72 -8.69
CA ALA A 42 4.59 -13.02 -9.08
C ALA A 42 3.47 -14.03 -9.37
N ALA A 43 2.46 -14.11 -8.48
CA ALA A 43 1.31 -14.99 -8.68
C ALA A 43 0.48 -14.58 -9.90
N GLY A 44 0.22 -13.29 -10.10
CA GLY A 44 -0.52 -12.79 -11.26
C GLY A 44 0.18 -13.08 -12.59
N THR A 45 1.50 -12.97 -12.60
CA THR A 45 2.31 -13.36 -13.77
C THR A 45 2.24 -14.86 -14.03
N PHE A 46 2.33 -15.68 -12.97
CA PHE A 46 2.24 -17.13 -13.06
C PHE A 46 0.87 -17.60 -13.60
N PHE A 47 -0.22 -17.03 -13.09
CA PHE A 47 -1.58 -17.39 -13.51
C PHE A 47 -2.01 -16.71 -14.81
N GLY A 48 -1.28 -15.74 -15.32
CA GLY A 48 -1.61 -15.04 -16.56
C GLY A 48 -2.85 -14.16 -16.43
N LEU A 49 -2.90 -13.31 -15.40
CA LEU A 49 -4.02 -12.39 -15.17
C LEU A 49 -4.35 -11.57 -16.41
N THR A 50 -5.64 -11.35 -16.62
CA THR A 50 -6.15 -10.47 -17.69
C THR A 50 -5.77 -9.00 -17.44
N ALA A 51 -5.84 -8.18 -18.47
CA ALA A 51 -5.57 -6.76 -18.35
C ALA A 51 -6.49 -6.06 -17.32
N ALA A 52 -7.75 -6.48 -17.22
CA ALA A 52 -8.70 -5.94 -16.25
C ALA A 52 -8.31 -6.32 -14.81
N GLU A 53 -7.93 -7.57 -14.55
CA GLU A 53 -7.44 -8.03 -13.25
C GLU A 53 -6.15 -7.30 -12.85
N TRP A 54 -5.22 -7.09 -13.79
CA TRP A 54 -4.03 -6.29 -13.55
C TRP A 54 -4.35 -4.84 -13.19
N CYS A 55 -5.29 -4.20 -13.89
CA CYS A 55 -5.71 -2.84 -13.55
C CYS A 55 -6.23 -2.75 -12.11
N ILE A 56 -7.03 -3.74 -11.68
CA ILE A 56 -7.55 -3.82 -10.31
C ILE A 56 -6.40 -3.99 -9.31
N CYS A 57 -5.48 -4.93 -9.55
CA CYS A 57 -4.31 -5.14 -8.69
C CYS A 57 -3.45 -3.87 -8.55
N LEU A 58 -3.15 -3.19 -9.66
CA LEU A 58 -2.34 -1.96 -9.65
C LEU A 58 -3.03 -0.83 -8.89
N LEU A 59 -4.36 -0.68 -9.03
CA LEU A 59 -5.13 0.29 -8.24
C LEU A 59 -5.04 -0.01 -6.74
N LEU A 60 -5.20 -1.27 -6.35
CA LEU A 60 -5.11 -1.68 -4.94
C LEU A 60 -3.70 -1.47 -4.39
N PHE A 61 -2.66 -1.80 -5.15
CA PHE A 61 -1.27 -1.52 -4.75
C PHE A 61 -1.05 -0.03 -4.52
N GLY A 62 -1.49 0.80 -5.47
CA GLY A 62 -1.39 2.25 -5.37
C GLY A 62 -2.13 2.79 -4.14
N MET A 63 -3.36 2.33 -3.90
CA MET A 63 -4.16 2.77 -2.77
C MET A 63 -3.53 2.39 -1.42
N VAL A 64 -3.15 1.13 -1.23
CA VAL A 64 -2.58 0.66 0.05
C VAL A 64 -1.26 1.37 0.34
N ILE A 65 -0.35 1.44 -0.62
CA ILE A 65 0.96 2.10 -0.44
C ILE A 65 0.79 3.60 -0.20
N SER A 66 -0.10 4.28 -0.95
CA SER A 66 -0.33 5.72 -0.76
C SER A 66 -0.94 6.04 0.59
N LEU A 67 -1.88 5.23 1.07
CA LEU A 67 -2.48 5.42 2.39
C LEU A 67 -1.47 5.14 3.52
N GLU A 68 -0.57 4.19 3.35
CA GLU A 68 0.50 3.94 4.31
C GLU A 68 1.47 5.12 4.40
N LEU A 69 1.82 5.73 3.25
CA LEU A 69 2.63 6.96 3.23
C LEU A 69 1.91 8.12 3.92
N VAL A 70 0.61 8.27 3.70
CA VAL A 70 -0.22 9.29 4.39
C VAL A 70 -0.29 9.01 5.88
N ASN A 71 -0.46 7.75 6.30
CA ASN A 71 -0.42 7.36 7.72
C ASN A 71 0.91 7.75 8.36
N THR A 72 2.04 7.42 7.73
CA THR A 72 3.38 7.81 8.19
C THR A 72 3.50 9.34 8.34
N ALA A 73 2.96 10.10 7.39
CA ALA A 73 2.98 11.56 7.46
C ALA A 73 2.10 12.11 8.60
N VAL A 74 0.91 11.53 8.83
CA VAL A 74 0.03 11.90 9.96
C VAL A 74 0.71 11.61 11.28
N GLU A 75 1.34 10.45 11.45
CA GLU A 75 2.09 10.10 12.65
C GLU A 75 3.22 11.10 12.91
N ALA A 76 4.00 11.43 11.88
CA ALA A 76 5.08 12.41 12.01
C ALA A 76 4.59 13.80 12.39
N VAL A 77 3.46 14.26 11.84
CA VAL A 77 2.84 15.54 12.19
C VAL A 77 2.33 15.54 13.63
N VAL A 78 1.67 14.46 14.06
CA VAL A 78 1.17 14.35 15.43
C VAL A 78 2.34 14.34 16.43
N ASP A 79 3.41 13.59 16.14
CA ASP A 79 4.58 13.53 17.02
C ASP A 79 5.36 14.87 17.06
N LEU A 80 5.32 15.65 16.00
CA LEU A 80 5.86 17.01 15.99
C LEU A 80 5.08 17.97 16.91
N VAL A 81 3.76 17.75 17.02
CA VAL A 81 2.87 18.63 17.84
C VAL A 81 2.91 18.24 19.31
N THR A 82 2.97 16.94 19.62
CA THR A 82 2.97 16.46 21.01
C THR A 82 3.56 15.06 21.14
N GLU A 83 4.41 14.87 22.13
CA GLU A 83 4.89 13.56 22.56
C GLU A 83 3.99 12.94 23.65
N GLU A 84 3.03 13.73 24.20
CA GLU A 84 2.11 13.29 25.22
C GLU A 84 0.95 12.49 24.62
N ARG A 85 0.43 11.53 25.38
CA ARG A 85 -0.77 10.76 25.01
C ARG A 85 -2.05 11.60 25.16
N LYS A 86 -2.34 12.45 24.17
CA LYS A 86 -3.58 13.24 24.13
C LYS A 86 -4.68 12.49 23.37
N PRO A 87 -5.96 12.60 23.81
CA PRO A 87 -7.06 11.91 23.11
C PRO A 87 -7.17 12.24 21.62
N LEU A 88 -7.00 13.52 21.23
CA LEU A 88 -7.04 13.94 19.83
C LEU A 88 -5.86 13.40 19.01
N ALA A 89 -4.66 13.34 19.59
CA ALA A 89 -3.49 12.75 18.95
C ALA A 89 -3.72 11.24 18.68
N LYS A 90 -4.31 10.53 19.66
CA LYS A 90 -4.70 9.12 19.49
C LYS A 90 -5.73 8.96 18.38
N ILE A 91 -6.80 9.75 18.36
CA ILE A 91 -7.83 9.70 17.32
C ILE A 91 -7.20 9.90 15.93
N ALA A 92 -6.33 10.88 15.76
CA ALA A 92 -5.69 11.16 14.48
C ALA A 92 -4.87 9.96 13.98
N LYS A 93 -4.02 9.38 14.83
CA LYS A 93 -3.20 8.21 14.51
C LYS A 93 -4.07 6.98 14.22
N ASP A 94 -5.02 6.67 15.10
CA ASP A 94 -5.88 5.49 14.95
C ASP A 94 -6.74 5.56 13.67
N THR A 95 -7.24 6.77 13.33
CA THR A 95 -8.03 6.98 12.11
C THR A 95 -7.17 6.81 10.85
N ALA A 96 -5.95 7.32 10.84
CA ALA A 96 -5.03 7.16 9.72
C ALA A 96 -4.65 5.69 9.53
N ALA A 97 -4.30 4.99 10.60
CA ALA A 97 -4.03 3.54 10.57
C ALA A 97 -5.27 2.73 10.16
N GLY A 98 -6.47 3.15 10.59
CA GLY A 98 -7.74 2.54 10.21
C GLY A 98 -8.03 2.62 8.71
N ALA A 99 -7.65 3.72 8.05
CA ALA A 99 -7.79 3.86 6.59
C ALA A 99 -6.92 2.85 5.85
N VAL A 100 -5.69 2.63 6.31
CA VAL A 100 -4.79 1.60 5.75
C VAL A 100 -5.39 0.21 5.95
N LEU A 101 -5.81 -0.11 7.17
CA LEU A 101 -6.39 -1.41 7.50
C LEU A 101 -7.63 -1.70 6.65
N PHE A 102 -8.55 -0.74 6.54
CA PHE A 102 -9.76 -0.90 5.72
C PHE A 102 -9.42 -1.24 4.25
N THR A 103 -8.48 -0.50 3.67
CA THR A 103 -8.06 -0.72 2.28
C THR A 103 -7.33 -2.06 2.11
N ALA A 104 -6.50 -2.45 3.08
CA ALA A 104 -5.81 -3.75 3.06
C ALA A 104 -6.81 -4.92 3.14
N VAL A 105 -7.85 -4.82 3.98
CA VAL A 105 -8.93 -5.82 4.04
C VAL A 105 -9.66 -5.94 2.70
N MET A 106 -10.02 -4.80 2.09
CA MET A 106 -10.63 -4.81 0.75
C MET A 106 -9.71 -5.42 -0.31
N ALA A 107 -8.41 -5.15 -0.24
CA ALA A 107 -7.44 -5.75 -1.15
C ALA A 107 -7.36 -7.27 -0.99
N VAL A 108 -7.44 -7.81 0.22
CA VAL A 108 -7.50 -9.26 0.47
C VAL A 108 -8.77 -9.86 -0.12
N ILE A 109 -9.93 -9.25 0.11
CA ILE A 109 -11.22 -9.73 -0.42
C ILE A 109 -11.18 -9.78 -1.95
N ILE A 110 -10.74 -8.70 -2.61
CA ILE A 110 -10.64 -8.62 -4.06
C ILE A 110 -9.59 -9.61 -4.58
N GLY A 111 -8.46 -9.74 -3.89
CA GLY A 111 -7.45 -10.74 -4.21
C GLY A 111 -8.01 -12.17 -4.18
N CYS A 112 -8.81 -12.51 -3.18
CA CYS A 112 -9.51 -13.81 -3.14
C CYS A 112 -10.46 -13.98 -4.34
N ILE A 113 -11.22 -12.97 -4.71
CA ILE A 113 -12.14 -13.02 -5.87
C ILE A 113 -11.35 -13.27 -7.17
N ILE A 114 -10.18 -12.65 -7.33
CA ILE A 114 -9.35 -12.81 -8.53
C ILE A 114 -8.64 -14.17 -8.53
N PHE A 115 -7.97 -14.54 -7.44
CA PHE A 115 -7.05 -15.68 -7.44
C PHE A 115 -7.70 -17.03 -7.16
N ILE A 116 -8.83 -17.11 -6.42
CA ILE A 116 -9.48 -18.39 -6.14
C ILE A 116 -9.88 -19.13 -7.42
N PRO A 117 -10.53 -18.51 -8.44
CA PRO A 117 -10.83 -19.20 -9.70
C PRO A 117 -9.58 -19.80 -10.37
N HIS A 118 -8.50 -19.02 -10.46
CA HIS A 118 -7.24 -19.51 -11.06
C HIS A 118 -6.64 -20.69 -10.29
N LEU A 119 -6.73 -20.66 -8.95
CA LEU A 119 -6.26 -21.78 -8.12
C LEU A 119 -7.11 -23.04 -8.32
N LEU A 120 -8.42 -22.91 -8.46
CA LEU A 120 -9.33 -24.03 -8.72
C LEU A 120 -9.05 -24.66 -10.09
N GLU A 121 -8.86 -23.86 -11.12
CA GLU A 121 -8.49 -24.33 -12.47
C GLU A 121 -7.17 -25.10 -12.44
N LEU A 122 -6.17 -24.59 -11.72
CA LEU A 122 -4.89 -25.29 -11.55
C LEU A 122 -5.07 -26.63 -10.82
N ALA A 123 -5.86 -26.66 -9.76
CA ALA A 123 -6.13 -27.88 -9.01
C ALA A 123 -6.83 -28.94 -9.86
N ASP A 124 -7.83 -28.55 -10.67
CA ASP A 124 -8.53 -29.44 -11.59
C ASP A 124 -7.60 -29.97 -12.69
N TRP A 125 -6.74 -29.11 -13.22
CA TRP A 125 -5.75 -29.53 -14.22
C TRP A 125 -4.76 -30.58 -13.67
N ILE A 126 -4.27 -30.40 -12.42
CA ILE A 126 -3.40 -31.36 -11.75
C ILE A 126 -4.12 -32.70 -11.54
N ARG A 127 -5.37 -32.63 -11.01
CA ARG A 127 -6.16 -33.84 -10.72
C ARG A 127 -6.45 -34.66 -11.96
N ASN A 128 -6.66 -34.02 -13.11
CA ASN A 128 -6.95 -34.73 -14.36
C ASN A 128 -5.71 -35.32 -15.06
N LYS A 129 -4.49 -34.99 -14.56
CA LYS A 129 -3.23 -35.52 -15.10
C LYS A 129 -2.62 -36.70 -14.30
N ILE A 130 -3.12 -36.87 -13.07
CA ILE A 130 -2.72 -38.02 -12.20
C ILE A 130 -3.76 -39.12 -12.33
#